data_bf7db8e32150af2d70aa37ff43b71753
#
_entry.id   bf7db8e32150af2d70aa37ff43b71753
#
_cell.length_a   1.000
_cell.length_b   1.000
_cell.length_c   1.000
_cell.angle_alpha   90.00
_cell.angle_beta   90.00
_cell.angle_gamma   90.00
#
_symmetry.space_group_name_H-M   'P 1'
#
loop_
_entity.id
_entity.type
_entity.pdbx_description
1 polymer ?
#
loop_
_entity_poly.entity_id
_entity_poly.type
_entity_poly.pdbx_seq_one_letter_code
_entity_poly.pdbx_strand_id
1 'polypeptide(L)'
;KGSLWDRGILPLDTLDMLSTARGGYVEVDRSSTLDWDALRNKIAQDGMRNSNCVAIAPTATISNIIGVDASIEPSFGNLSVKSNLSGEFTVINGGLVRDLKRLGLWDDVMIMDLKHFKGSLHPIDRVPQDIKALYSTAFEVDPQWLVEAASRRQKWIDQAQSLNIYMAGASGKRLDD
;
A
#
# COMPACT_ATOMS: atom_id res chain seq x y z
N LYS A 1 -27.73 -14.69 -4.30
CA LYS A 1 -28.19 -15.11 -2.96
C LYS A 1 -27.05 -15.84 -2.21
N GLY A 2 -27.01 -15.70 -0.87
CA GLY A 2 -26.06 -16.38 0.01
C GLY A 2 -24.72 -15.68 0.21
N SER A 3 -24.42 -14.56 -0.48
CA SER A 3 -23.25 -13.73 -0.17
C SER A 3 -23.39 -13.04 1.19
N LEU A 4 -22.30 -12.52 1.73
CA LEU A 4 -22.35 -11.74 2.98
C LEU A 4 -23.27 -10.53 2.82
N TRP A 5 -23.18 -9.83 1.70
CA TRP A 5 -24.08 -8.70 1.39
C TRP A 5 -25.57 -9.07 1.38
N ASP A 6 -25.91 -10.20 0.75
CA ASP A 6 -27.29 -10.72 0.70
C ASP A 6 -27.81 -11.11 2.11
N ARG A 7 -26.91 -11.46 3.00
CA ARG A 7 -27.18 -11.76 4.42
C ARG A 7 -27.19 -10.52 5.31
N GLY A 8 -27.04 -9.33 4.74
CA GLY A 8 -26.97 -8.07 5.45
C GLY A 8 -25.66 -7.82 6.22
N ILE A 9 -24.62 -8.59 5.90
CA ILE A 9 -23.29 -8.45 6.52
C ILE A 9 -22.42 -7.63 5.56
N LEU A 10 -22.12 -6.38 5.94
CA LEU A 10 -21.24 -5.49 5.22
C LEU A 10 -19.80 -5.68 5.71
N PRO A 11 -18.77 -5.22 4.96
CA PRO A 11 -17.37 -5.33 5.40
C PRO A 11 -17.13 -4.79 6.81
N LEU A 12 -17.75 -3.68 7.15
CA LEU A 12 -17.69 -3.05 8.48
C LEU A 12 -18.11 -3.98 9.62
N ASP A 13 -19.13 -4.84 9.39
CA ASP A 13 -19.65 -5.77 10.41
C ASP A 13 -18.64 -6.88 10.75
N THR A 14 -17.64 -7.09 9.91
CA THR A 14 -16.58 -8.08 10.15
C THR A 14 -15.75 -7.77 11.40
N LEU A 15 -15.73 -6.53 11.87
CA LEU A 15 -15.08 -6.16 13.13
C LEU A 15 -15.77 -6.81 14.33
N ASP A 16 -17.10 -6.94 14.32
CA ASP A 16 -17.84 -7.61 15.39
C ASP A 16 -17.61 -9.13 15.35
N MET A 17 -17.54 -9.70 14.15
CA MET A 17 -17.17 -11.11 13.97
C MET A 17 -15.76 -11.38 14.49
N LEU A 18 -14.80 -10.51 14.17
CA LEU A 18 -13.43 -10.61 14.63
C LEU A 18 -13.34 -10.45 16.16
N SER A 19 -14.05 -9.47 16.71
CA SER A 19 -14.13 -9.27 18.18
C SER A 19 -14.65 -10.52 18.88
N THR A 20 -15.71 -11.11 18.36
CA THR A 20 -16.27 -12.34 18.92
C THR A 20 -15.27 -13.50 18.84
N ALA A 21 -14.61 -13.68 17.70
CA ALA A 21 -13.62 -14.74 17.50
C ALA A 21 -12.38 -14.60 18.41
N ARG A 22 -12.05 -13.37 18.84
CA ARG A 22 -10.91 -13.05 19.70
C ARG A 22 -11.27 -12.80 21.16
N GLY A 23 -12.45 -13.23 21.60
CA GLY A 23 -12.90 -13.06 22.98
C GLY A 23 -13.11 -11.60 23.41
N GLY A 24 -13.41 -10.72 22.48
CA GLY A 24 -13.72 -9.31 22.72
C GLY A 24 -12.55 -8.35 22.45
N TYR A 25 -11.34 -8.84 22.18
CA TYR A 25 -10.18 -8.00 21.94
C TYR A 25 -10.06 -7.60 20.47
N VAL A 26 -10.37 -6.34 20.16
CA VAL A 26 -10.12 -5.73 18.84
C VAL A 26 -9.84 -4.23 19.03
N GLU A 27 -8.61 -3.82 18.77
CA GLU A 27 -8.17 -2.42 18.76
C GLU A 27 -8.11 -1.87 17.33
N VAL A 28 -9.26 -1.72 16.70
CA VAL A 28 -9.37 -1.11 15.37
C VAL A 28 -10.36 0.04 15.43
N ASP A 29 -10.02 1.16 14.79
CA ASP A 29 -10.94 2.28 14.63
C ASP A 29 -12.24 1.83 13.97
N ARG A 30 -13.37 2.08 14.64
CA ARG A 30 -14.72 1.71 14.20
C ARG A 30 -15.49 2.86 13.57
N SER A 31 -14.87 4.04 13.43
CA SER A 31 -15.52 5.20 12.86
C SER A 31 -15.96 4.97 11.41
N SER A 32 -17.06 5.58 11.03
CA SER A 32 -17.61 5.57 9.68
C SER A 32 -18.28 6.91 9.40
N THR A 33 -18.09 7.44 8.18
CA THR A 33 -18.70 8.68 7.73
C THR A 33 -19.81 8.47 6.70
N LEU A 34 -19.97 7.24 6.20
CA LEU A 34 -21.00 6.89 5.23
C LEU A 34 -22.22 6.27 5.92
N ASP A 35 -23.39 6.45 5.32
CA ASP A 35 -24.64 5.83 5.77
C ASP A 35 -24.72 4.37 5.30
N TRP A 36 -24.13 3.50 6.09
CA TRP A 36 -24.12 2.05 5.81
C TRP A 36 -25.47 1.40 6.03
N ASP A 37 -26.33 1.95 6.88
CA ASP A 37 -27.66 1.42 7.13
C ASP A 37 -28.57 1.70 5.94
N ALA A 38 -28.51 2.87 5.32
CA ALA A 38 -29.21 3.12 4.07
C ALA A 38 -28.76 2.17 2.95
N LEU A 39 -27.46 1.88 2.84
CA LEU A 39 -26.94 0.90 1.88
C LEU A 39 -27.45 -0.52 2.17
N ARG A 40 -27.46 -0.94 3.44
CA ARG A 40 -28.00 -2.24 3.88
C ARG A 40 -29.46 -2.40 3.49
N ASN A 41 -30.27 -1.39 3.78
CA ASN A 41 -31.69 -1.37 3.43
C ASN A 41 -31.91 -1.44 1.92
N LYS A 42 -31.11 -0.69 1.16
CA LYS A 42 -31.19 -0.72 -0.30
C LYS A 42 -30.84 -2.09 -0.87
N ILE A 43 -29.82 -2.75 -0.36
CA ILE A 43 -29.44 -4.11 -0.78
C ILE A 43 -30.54 -5.12 -0.41
N ALA A 44 -31.15 -4.99 0.76
CA ALA A 44 -32.26 -5.86 1.17
C ALA A 44 -33.48 -5.71 0.25
N GLN A 45 -33.77 -4.50 -0.24
CA GLN A 45 -34.87 -4.19 -1.12
C GLN A 45 -34.61 -4.59 -2.58
N ASP A 46 -33.49 -4.14 -3.14
CA ASP A 46 -33.19 -4.23 -4.58
C ASP A 46 -32.33 -5.45 -4.92
N GLY A 47 -31.69 -6.04 -3.93
CA GLY A 47 -30.66 -7.05 -4.11
C GLY A 47 -29.31 -6.46 -4.53
N MET A 48 -28.36 -7.34 -4.81
CA MET A 48 -27.02 -6.97 -5.25
C MET A 48 -26.55 -7.89 -6.38
N ARG A 49 -25.97 -7.30 -7.41
CA ARG A 49 -25.52 -8.04 -8.59
C ARG A 49 -24.25 -8.86 -8.32
N ASN A 50 -23.30 -8.27 -7.60
CA ASN A 50 -21.99 -8.88 -7.33
C ASN A 50 -21.98 -9.49 -5.93
N SER A 51 -21.35 -10.65 -5.78
CA SER A 51 -21.13 -11.28 -4.47
C SER A 51 -20.03 -10.60 -3.67
N ASN A 52 -19.06 -10.03 -4.35
CA ASN A 52 -17.92 -9.29 -3.79
C ASN A 52 -17.65 -8.05 -4.63
N CYS A 53 -17.17 -6.98 -4.03
CA CYS A 53 -17.00 -5.68 -4.68
C CYS A 53 -15.57 -5.16 -4.62
N VAL A 54 -14.85 -5.37 -3.51
CA VAL A 54 -13.56 -4.72 -3.28
C VAL A 54 -12.51 -5.72 -2.78
N ALA A 55 -11.37 -5.72 -3.47
CA ALA A 55 -10.16 -6.41 -3.05
C ALA A 55 -8.94 -5.50 -3.25
N ILE A 56 -7.88 -5.75 -2.50
CA ILE A 56 -6.59 -5.12 -2.74
C ILE A 56 -5.70 -6.13 -3.44
N ALA A 57 -5.51 -5.93 -4.75
CA ALA A 57 -4.71 -6.81 -5.59
C ALA A 57 -3.25 -6.32 -5.72
N PRO A 58 -2.28 -7.21 -6.03
CA PRO A 58 -0.88 -6.81 -6.25
C PRO A 58 -0.67 -5.91 -7.47
N THR A 59 -1.58 -5.95 -8.45
CA THR A 59 -1.58 -5.14 -9.69
C THR A 59 -0.28 -5.14 -10.51
N ALA A 60 0.53 -6.20 -10.39
CA ALA A 60 1.89 -6.26 -10.96
C ALA A 60 1.95 -6.01 -12.49
N THR A 61 0.99 -6.55 -13.24
CA THR A 61 0.93 -6.37 -14.71
C THR A 61 0.12 -5.14 -15.10
N ILE A 62 -1.02 -4.92 -14.46
CA ILE A 62 -1.93 -3.80 -14.78
C ILE A 62 -1.23 -2.46 -14.55
N SER A 63 -0.49 -2.32 -13.45
CA SER A 63 0.26 -1.11 -13.13
C SER A 63 1.27 -0.75 -14.23
N ASN A 64 1.94 -1.72 -14.82
CA ASN A 64 2.86 -1.49 -15.92
C ASN A 64 2.15 -1.00 -17.18
N ILE A 65 0.94 -1.49 -17.46
CA ILE A 65 0.14 -1.08 -18.63
C ILE A 65 -0.30 0.38 -18.50
N ILE A 66 -0.74 0.79 -17.31
CA ILE A 66 -1.26 2.14 -17.10
C ILE A 66 -0.21 3.12 -16.58
N GLY A 67 1.04 2.69 -16.37
CA GLY A 67 2.17 3.55 -15.99
C GLY A 67 2.13 4.08 -14.56
N VAL A 68 1.67 3.27 -13.61
CA VAL A 68 1.66 3.58 -12.17
C VAL A 68 2.44 2.54 -11.38
N ASP A 69 2.73 2.81 -10.11
CA ASP A 69 3.33 1.83 -9.21
C ASP A 69 2.36 0.69 -8.89
N ALA A 70 2.91 -0.52 -8.70
CA ALA A 70 2.12 -1.70 -8.33
C ALA A 70 1.73 -1.63 -6.85
N SER A 71 0.57 -2.18 -6.52
CA SER A 71 0.01 -2.26 -5.17
C SER A 71 -0.28 -0.89 -4.51
N ILE A 72 -0.59 -0.88 -3.22
CA ILE A 72 -0.73 0.32 -2.38
C ILE A 72 0.35 0.37 -1.30
N GLU A 73 1.47 -0.27 -1.57
CA GLU A 73 2.66 -0.32 -0.73
C GLU A 73 3.63 0.82 -1.09
N PRO A 74 4.61 1.14 -0.23
CA PRO A 74 5.68 2.06 -0.58
C PRO A 74 6.45 1.58 -1.80
N SER A 75 6.99 2.50 -2.59
CA SER A 75 7.81 2.16 -3.75
C SER A 75 9.03 1.34 -3.34
N PHE A 76 9.34 0.30 -4.08
CA PHE A 76 10.50 -0.57 -3.85
C PHE A 76 11.82 0.21 -3.88
N GLY A 77 11.90 1.22 -4.76
CA GLY A 77 13.05 2.11 -4.87
C GLY A 77 12.75 3.26 -5.81
N ASN A 78 13.45 4.38 -5.63
CA ASN A 78 13.31 5.56 -6.49
C ASN A 78 14.05 5.42 -7.83
N LEU A 79 14.95 4.46 -7.92
CA LEU A 79 15.67 4.08 -9.14
C LEU A 79 15.74 2.56 -9.20
N SER A 80 15.28 1.97 -10.29
CA SER A 80 15.32 0.52 -10.48
C SER A 80 15.60 0.17 -11.93
N VAL A 81 16.11 -1.03 -12.15
CA VAL A 81 16.25 -1.61 -13.49
C VAL A 81 15.20 -2.70 -13.63
N LYS A 82 14.32 -2.55 -14.60
CA LYS A 82 13.35 -3.58 -15.01
C LYS A 82 13.94 -4.33 -16.20
N SER A 83 14.07 -5.64 -16.09
CA SER A 83 14.53 -6.52 -17.16
C SER A 83 13.35 -7.35 -17.69
N ASN A 84 13.21 -7.44 -18.98
CA ASN A 84 12.26 -8.31 -19.69
C ASN A 84 12.89 -8.88 -20.97
N LEU A 85 12.12 -9.62 -21.73
CA LEU A 85 12.57 -10.23 -23.01
C LEU A 85 13.05 -9.21 -24.06
N SER A 86 12.63 -7.94 -23.95
CA SER A 86 12.99 -6.86 -24.86
C SER A 86 14.23 -6.06 -24.41
N GLY A 87 14.74 -6.32 -23.20
CA GLY A 87 15.94 -5.65 -22.66
C GLY A 87 15.79 -5.16 -21.24
N GLU A 88 16.74 -4.32 -20.85
CA GLU A 88 16.77 -3.67 -19.52
C GLU A 88 16.37 -2.20 -19.64
N PHE A 89 15.48 -1.78 -18.75
CA PHE A 89 14.95 -0.43 -18.71
C PHE A 89 15.18 0.18 -17.33
N THR A 90 15.90 1.30 -17.30
CA THR A 90 16.04 2.08 -16.07
C THR A 90 14.76 2.87 -15.83
N VAL A 91 14.14 2.64 -14.69
CA VAL A 91 12.94 3.35 -14.23
C VAL A 91 13.30 4.22 -13.05
N ILE A 92 12.95 5.49 -13.13
CA ILE A 92 13.15 6.46 -12.06
C ILE A 92 11.82 7.06 -11.63
N ASN A 93 11.69 7.36 -10.33
CA ASN A 93 10.52 8.03 -9.79
C ASN A 93 10.40 9.46 -10.38
N GLY A 94 9.44 9.66 -11.28
CA GLY A 94 9.24 10.94 -11.95
C GLY A 94 8.82 12.07 -11.00
N GLY A 95 8.17 11.76 -9.88
CA GLY A 95 7.85 12.71 -8.82
C GLY A 95 9.12 13.25 -8.17
N LEU A 96 10.00 12.36 -7.75
CA LEU A 96 11.30 12.71 -7.18
C LEU A 96 12.12 13.60 -8.12
N VAL A 97 12.19 13.24 -9.40
CA VAL A 97 12.95 14.05 -10.40
C VAL A 97 12.38 15.47 -10.49
N ARG A 98 11.07 15.64 -10.50
CA ARG A 98 10.44 16.98 -10.54
C ARG A 98 10.77 17.79 -9.29
N ASP A 99 10.71 17.17 -8.11
CA ASP A 99 10.99 17.86 -6.85
C ASP A 99 12.48 18.23 -6.72
N LEU A 100 13.37 17.33 -7.07
CA LEU A 100 14.81 17.63 -7.08
C LEU A 100 15.17 18.73 -8.10
N LYS A 101 14.53 18.76 -9.27
CA LYS A 101 14.70 19.86 -10.23
C LYS A 101 14.21 21.20 -9.68
N ARG A 102 13.06 21.21 -9.01
CA ARG A 102 12.52 22.42 -8.37
C ARG A 102 13.44 22.96 -7.28
N LEU A 103 14.12 22.07 -6.57
CA LEU A 103 15.10 22.43 -5.54
C LEU A 103 16.50 22.76 -6.08
N GLY A 104 16.73 22.63 -7.39
CA GLY A 104 18.06 22.81 -7.99
C GLY A 104 19.08 21.72 -7.63
N LEU A 105 18.59 20.55 -7.20
CA LEU A 105 19.41 19.43 -6.76
C LEU A 105 19.59 18.34 -7.83
N TRP A 106 18.94 18.47 -8.97
CA TRP A 106 19.02 17.51 -10.06
C TRP A 106 20.22 17.78 -10.95
N ASP A 107 21.30 17.07 -10.73
CA ASP A 107 22.57 17.18 -11.47
C ASP A 107 23.22 15.78 -11.63
N ASP A 108 24.36 15.72 -12.30
CA ASP A 108 25.08 14.46 -12.55
C ASP A 108 25.52 13.77 -11.25
N VAL A 109 25.86 14.55 -10.21
CA VAL A 109 26.23 14.01 -8.89
C VAL A 109 25.03 13.34 -8.26
N MET A 110 23.83 13.94 -8.31
CA MET A 110 22.61 13.33 -7.81
C MET A 110 22.29 12.02 -8.53
N ILE A 111 22.51 11.97 -9.84
CA ILE A 111 22.28 10.74 -10.62
C ILE A 111 23.25 9.64 -10.18
N MET A 112 24.52 9.99 -9.93
CA MET A 112 25.51 9.04 -9.41
C MET A 112 25.20 8.57 -8.00
N ASP A 113 24.79 9.49 -7.11
CA ASP A 113 24.37 9.16 -5.74
C ASP A 113 23.18 8.21 -5.74
N LEU A 114 22.15 8.50 -6.53
CA LEU A 114 20.96 7.63 -6.66
C LEU A 114 21.33 6.23 -7.16
N LYS A 115 22.28 6.12 -8.10
CA LYS A 115 22.77 4.81 -8.55
C LYS A 115 23.56 4.10 -7.46
N HIS A 116 24.45 4.81 -6.77
CA HIS A 116 25.29 4.25 -5.71
C HIS A 116 24.45 3.74 -4.54
N PHE A 117 23.47 4.51 -4.10
CA PHE A 117 22.58 4.17 -2.99
C PHE A 117 21.31 3.42 -3.43
N LYS A 118 21.26 2.89 -4.66
CA LYS A 118 20.15 2.07 -5.19
C LYS A 118 18.79 2.74 -5.07
N GLY A 119 18.75 4.06 -5.28
CA GLY A 119 17.53 4.86 -5.22
C GLY A 119 17.13 5.33 -3.82
N SER A 120 17.86 5.00 -2.77
CA SER A 120 17.69 5.59 -1.44
C SER A 120 18.20 7.02 -1.40
N LEU A 121 17.43 7.91 -0.76
CA LEU A 121 17.83 9.30 -0.51
C LEU A 121 18.47 9.48 0.86
N HIS A 122 18.29 8.52 1.76
CA HIS A 122 18.66 8.65 3.16
C HIS A 122 20.13 9.02 3.37
N PRO A 123 21.09 8.40 2.65
CA PRO A 123 22.52 8.71 2.81
C PRO A 123 22.99 9.99 2.09
N ILE A 124 22.12 10.67 1.33
CA ILE A 124 22.49 11.83 0.51
C ILE A 124 22.30 13.11 1.33
N ASP A 125 23.36 13.66 1.92
CA ASP A 125 23.27 14.76 2.89
C ASP A 125 22.61 16.03 2.35
N ARG A 126 22.81 16.36 1.09
CA ARG A 126 22.29 17.58 0.46
C ARG A 126 20.78 17.53 0.19
N VAL A 127 20.13 16.37 0.33
CA VAL A 127 18.67 16.24 0.17
C VAL A 127 17.96 16.63 1.48
N PRO A 128 16.98 17.55 1.43
CA PRO A 128 16.20 17.93 2.60
C PRO A 128 15.44 16.76 3.24
N GLN A 129 15.26 16.83 4.56
CA GLN A 129 14.68 15.72 5.33
C GLN A 129 13.22 15.41 4.96
N ASP A 130 12.44 16.41 4.60
CA ASP A 130 11.05 16.27 4.13
C ASP A 130 10.98 15.49 2.81
N ILE A 131 11.95 15.74 1.90
CA ILE A 131 12.06 14.99 0.65
C ILE A 131 12.51 13.55 0.91
N LYS A 132 13.46 13.33 1.84
CA LYS A 132 13.86 11.97 2.25
C LYS A 132 12.68 11.19 2.79
N ALA A 133 11.88 11.81 3.67
CA ALA A 133 10.70 11.19 4.25
C ALA A 133 9.61 10.88 3.19
N LEU A 134 9.37 11.82 2.26
CA LEU A 134 8.37 11.65 1.21
C LEU A 134 8.70 10.52 0.24
N TYR A 135 9.98 10.36 -0.09
CA TYR A 135 10.46 9.37 -1.06
C TYR A 135 11.19 8.19 -0.40
N SER A 136 10.86 7.89 0.85
CA SER A 136 11.35 6.69 1.53
C SER A 136 10.96 5.43 0.77
N THR A 137 11.91 4.53 0.62
CA THR A 137 11.68 3.24 -0.06
C THR A 137 10.99 2.25 0.89
N ALA A 138 10.43 1.18 0.33
CA ALA A 138 9.77 0.13 1.09
C ALA A 138 10.67 -0.51 2.18
N PHE A 139 11.99 -0.49 1.99
CA PHE A 139 12.95 -1.00 2.97
C PHE A 139 13.30 0.00 4.09
N GLU A 140 12.91 1.26 3.94
CA GLU A 140 13.17 2.35 4.87
C GLU A 140 11.94 2.68 5.72
N VAL A 141 10.76 2.30 5.25
CA VAL A 141 9.49 2.43 6.00
C VAL A 141 9.41 1.30 7.02
N ASP A 142 9.04 1.64 8.26
CA ASP A 142 8.81 0.64 9.31
C ASP A 142 7.65 -0.28 8.90
N PRO A 143 7.88 -1.61 8.86
CA PRO A 143 6.86 -2.59 8.50
C PRO A 143 5.58 -2.50 9.35
N GLN A 144 5.67 -2.06 10.59
CA GLN A 144 4.51 -1.87 11.48
C GLN A 144 3.47 -0.94 10.84
N TRP A 145 3.88 0.13 10.17
CA TRP A 145 2.96 1.03 9.47
C TRP A 145 2.19 0.37 8.34
N LEU A 146 2.82 -0.59 7.65
CA LEU A 146 2.16 -1.35 6.59
C LEU A 146 1.09 -2.28 7.18
N VAL A 147 1.40 -2.96 8.27
CA VAL A 147 0.46 -3.84 8.99
C VAL A 147 -0.71 -3.04 9.55
N GLU A 148 -0.45 -1.91 10.21
CA GLU A 148 -1.51 -1.03 10.73
C GLU A 148 -2.41 -0.48 9.62
N ALA A 149 -1.82 -0.01 8.53
CA ALA A 149 -2.59 0.49 7.39
C ALA A 149 -3.45 -0.62 6.76
N ALA A 150 -2.93 -1.84 6.65
CA ALA A 150 -3.68 -2.99 6.18
C ALA A 150 -4.84 -3.35 7.12
N SER A 151 -4.59 -3.36 8.43
CA SER A 151 -5.61 -3.59 9.45
C SER A 151 -6.76 -2.58 9.37
N ARG A 152 -6.43 -1.29 9.22
CA ARG A 152 -7.43 -0.22 9.11
C ARG A 152 -8.24 -0.29 7.82
N ARG A 153 -7.64 -0.76 6.72
CA ARG A 153 -8.35 -0.95 5.44
C ARG A 153 -9.29 -2.14 5.45
N GLN A 154 -8.98 -3.20 6.18
CA GLN A 154 -9.71 -4.46 6.11
C GLN A 154 -11.21 -4.31 6.38
N LYS A 155 -11.62 -3.39 7.24
CA LYS A 155 -13.05 -3.13 7.52
C LYS A 155 -13.83 -2.53 6.33
N TRP A 156 -13.15 -2.11 5.25
CA TRP A 156 -13.75 -1.47 4.07
C TRP A 156 -13.79 -2.38 2.85
N ILE A 157 -13.18 -3.55 2.93
CA ILE A 157 -13.09 -4.50 1.81
C ILE A 157 -13.75 -5.83 2.17
N ASP A 158 -14.37 -6.44 1.20
CA ASP A 158 -15.11 -7.70 1.36
C ASP A 158 -14.32 -8.93 0.88
N GLN A 159 -13.07 -8.74 0.49
CA GLN A 159 -12.14 -9.80 0.12
C GLN A 159 -10.80 -9.62 0.86
N ALA A 160 -9.83 -10.46 0.53
CA ALA A 160 -8.48 -10.33 1.05
C ALA A 160 -7.72 -9.17 0.42
N GLN A 161 -6.63 -8.77 1.07
CA GLN A 161 -5.67 -7.82 0.53
C GLN A 161 -4.30 -8.48 0.38
N SER A 162 -3.63 -8.17 -0.74
CA SER A 162 -2.21 -8.47 -0.92
C SER A 162 -1.39 -7.50 -0.07
N LEU A 163 -0.41 -8.03 0.64
CA LEU A 163 0.49 -7.25 1.48
C LEU A 163 1.88 -7.88 1.46
N ASN A 164 2.89 -7.11 1.08
CA ASN A 164 4.28 -7.48 1.22
C ASN A 164 4.90 -6.74 2.39
N ILE A 165 5.68 -7.44 3.19
CA ILE A 165 6.49 -6.88 4.27
C ILE A 165 7.94 -6.85 3.81
N TYR A 166 8.54 -5.67 3.82
CA TYR A 166 9.90 -5.43 3.35
C TYR A 166 10.85 -5.30 4.53
N MET A 167 11.93 -6.07 4.53
CA MET A 167 12.93 -6.03 5.59
C MET A 167 14.35 -5.91 5.00
N ALA A 168 15.04 -4.85 5.33
CA ALA A 168 16.47 -4.72 5.09
C ALA A 168 17.24 -5.44 6.22
N GLY A 169 17.69 -6.66 5.97
CA GLY A 169 18.40 -7.47 6.96
C GLY A 169 17.44 -8.16 7.95
N ALA A 170 16.99 -9.34 7.58
CA ALA A 170 16.15 -10.19 8.43
C ALA A 170 16.93 -10.69 9.65
N SER A 171 16.31 -10.63 10.84
CA SER A 171 16.77 -11.28 12.06
C SER A 171 15.59 -11.99 12.71
N GLY A 172 15.85 -13.02 13.51
CA GLY A 172 14.79 -13.77 14.20
C GLY A 172 13.90 -12.86 15.05
N LYS A 173 14.48 -11.88 15.73
CA LYS A 173 13.71 -10.91 16.52
C LYS A 173 12.77 -10.05 15.66
N ARG A 174 13.25 -9.52 14.53
CA ARG A 174 12.42 -8.68 13.63
C ARG A 174 11.31 -9.45 12.91
N LEU A 175 11.43 -10.78 12.86
CA LEU A 175 10.39 -11.63 12.28
C LEU A 175 9.33 -12.01 13.33
N ASP A 176 9.68 -11.91 14.62
CA ASP A 176 8.80 -12.23 15.74
C ASP A 176 7.97 -11.01 16.17
N ASP A 177 8.55 -9.81 16.10
CA ASP A 177 7.87 -8.55 16.37
C ASP A 177 6.76 -8.27 15.34
#